data_dbc11cd06c2b5c000421821076a40eb5
#
_entry.id   dbc11cd06c2b5c000421821076a40eb5
#
_cell.length_a   1.000
_cell.length_b   1.000
_cell.length_c   1.000
_cell.angle_alpha   90.00
_cell.angle_beta   90.00
_cell.angle_gamma   90.00
#
_symmetry.space_group_name_H-M   'P 1'
#
loop_
_entity.id
_entity.type
_entity.pdbx_description
1 polymer ?
#
loop_
_entity_poly.entity_id
_entity_poly.type
_entity_poly.pdbx_seq_one_letter_code
_entity_poly.pdbx_strand_id
1 'polypeptide(L)'
;MARAGHDVVVFSLNHPKVGDDEMMEGVRVLRANADMPWLPDDYLVSKMASANHQLTQLAARLGTWRPQVIHAHDWLVAWSADTLKALWGLPLVATIHGTERGRHGGYVPQGTPAAINAVEWWLTFQAQQVIACSKFMVREVTDGFELDSQKVNLVPNGIDTGQWHSPTPPSSNGREPLVVAWGRIQYEKGFQVLTRAIGHLRHRLPEIRCVIAGRGTYLAELQTQIDMEGVGDLVQLAGFVPDDELRQLLQRTGCVVIPSLYEPFGIVALEGMAAGAPTIVARTGGLAEIVEGTGAGELFEPGNHVALANCIADVLTHPEVADRMRTKAASLLAGRYTWDAIAATTLGVYNKAKRG
;
A
#
# COMPACT_ATOMS: atom_id res chain seq x y z
N MET A 1 -0.81 -18.57 3.52
CA MET A 1 -0.56 -19.37 4.74
C MET A 1 -1.61 -20.46 4.92
N ALA A 2 -2.91 -20.14 5.17
CA ALA A 2 -3.94 -21.16 5.39
C ALA A 2 -4.03 -22.16 4.22
N ARG A 3 -4.04 -21.72 2.96
CA ARG A 3 -4.00 -22.61 1.78
C ARG A 3 -2.76 -23.52 1.73
N ALA A 4 -1.67 -23.13 2.39
CA ALA A 4 -0.46 -23.95 2.52
C ALA A 4 -0.49 -24.90 3.75
N GLY A 5 -1.65 -25.04 4.41
CA GLY A 5 -1.85 -25.97 5.51
C GLY A 5 -1.43 -25.45 6.89
N HIS A 6 -1.18 -24.14 7.02
CA HIS A 6 -0.88 -23.53 8.31
C HIS A 6 -2.17 -23.07 9.01
N ASP A 7 -2.24 -23.29 10.31
CA ASP A 7 -3.33 -22.80 11.15
C ASP A 7 -3.07 -21.33 11.49
N VAL A 8 -4.00 -20.46 11.07
CA VAL A 8 -3.84 -19.00 11.13
C VAL A 8 -5.01 -18.38 11.88
N VAL A 9 -4.71 -17.56 12.87
CA VAL A 9 -5.68 -16.71 13.56
C VAL A 9 -5.27 -15.27 13.41
N VAL A 10 -6.22 -14.42 13.04
CA VAL A 10 -6.03 -12.98 12.90
C VAL A 10 -6.79 -12.25 14.00
N PHE A 11 -6.09 -11.37 14.71
CA PHE A 11 -6.70 -10.39 15.61
C PHE A 11 -6.79 -9.05 14.89
N SER A 12 -7.95 -8.45 14.91
CA SER A 12 -8.23 -7.16 14.25
C SER A 12 -9.17 -6.32 15.12
N LEU A 13 -9.31 -5.06 14.74
CA LEU A 13 -10.39 -4.24 15.27
C LEU A 13 -11.70 -4.58 14.56
N ASN A 14 -12.83 -4.35 15.23
CA ASN A 14 -14.14 -4.60 14.65
C ASN A 14 -14.46 -3.65 13.49
N HIS A 15 -15.38 -4.09 12.65
CA HIS A 15 -15.95 -3.29 11.58
C HIS A 15 -17.47 -3.49 11.58
N PRO A 16 -18.29 -2.45 11.43
CA PRO A 16 -19.75 -2.50 11.61
C PRO A 16 -20.50 -3.53 10.73
N LYS A 17 -19.86 -4.03 9.68
CA LYS A 17 -20.50 -4.92 8.68
C LYS A 17 -20.07 -6.39 8.79
N VAL A 18 -19.26 -6.75 9.78
CA VAL A 18 -18.69 -8.12 9.90
C VAL A 18 -18.77 -8.64 11.33
N GLY A 19 -18.77 -9.96 11.50
CA GLY A 19 -18.85 -10.60 12.80
C GLY A 19 -17.55 -10.51 13.61
N ASP A 20 -17.66 -10.64 14.93
CA ASP A 20 -16.51 -10.58 15.85
C ASP A 20 -15.68 -11.86 15.86
N ASP A 21 -16.21 -12.98 15.35
CA ASP A 21 -15.54 -14.27 15.25
C ASP A 21 -16.07 -15.01 14.04
N GLU A 22 -15.25 -15.11 13.00
CA GLU A 22 -15.66 -15.73 11.74
C GLU A 22 -14.50 -16.49 11.08
N MET A 23 -14.85 -17.43 10.24
CA MET A 23 -13.91 -18.13 9.36
C MET A 23 -13.94 -17.47 7.96
N MET A 24 -12.79 -16.96 7.52
CA MET A 24 -12.61 -16.37 6.19
C MET A 24 -11.51 -17.14 5.45
N GLU A 25 -11.84 -17.85 4.38
CA GLU A 25 -10.88 -18.61 3.55
C GLU A 25 -9.93 -19.52 4.35
N GLY A 26 -10.42 -20.15 5.41
CA GLY A 26 -9.64 -21.03 6.28
C GLY A 26 -8.83 -20.31 7.37
N VAL A 27 -9.03 -19.00 7.55
CA VAL A 27 -8.45 -18.19 8.60
C VAL A 27 -9.51 -17.82 9.62
N ARG A 28 -9.27 -18.07 10.92
CA ARG A 28 -10.13 -17.56 11.97
C ARG A 28 -9.81 -16.10 12.25
N VAL A 29 -10.80 -15.22 12.12
CA VAL A 29 -10.66 -13.79 12.38
C VAL A 29 -11.44 -13.42 13.64
N LEU A 30 -10.73 -12.95 14.66
CA LEU A 30 -11.29 -12.44 15.91
C LEU A 30 -11.17 -10.92 15.92
N ARG A 31 -12.27 -10.22 16.24
CA ARG A 31 -12.29 -8.75 16.25
C ARG A 31 -12.60 -8.22 17.62
N ALA A 32 -11.82 -7.23 18.03
CA ALA A 32 -12.03 -6.50 19.28
C ALA A 32 -12.84 -5.23 19.00
N ASN A 33 -13.79 -4.96 19.86
CA ASN A 33 -14.47 -3.67 19.87
C ASN A 33 -13.56 -2.66 20.58
N ALA A 34 -13.00 -1.73 19.81
CA ALA A 34 -12.13 -0.68 20.31
C ALA A 34 -12.78 0.71 20.27
N ASP A 35 -14.10 0.75 20.30
CA ASP A 35 -14.82 2.03 20.37
C ASP A 35 -14.58 2.69 21.73
N MET A 36 -13.96 3.87 21.70
CA MET A 36 -13.58 4.64 22.90
C MET A 36 -14.02 6.10 22.72
N PRO A 37 -15.31 6.37 22.76
CA PRO A 37 -15.87 7.69 22.44
C PRO A 37 -15.42 8.79 23.42
N TRP A 38 -14.90 8.40 24.59
CA TRP A 38 -14.36 9.34 25.59
C TRP A 38 -12.94 9.82 25.32
N LEU A 39 -12.20 9.20 24.36
CA LEU A 39 -10.88 9.66 23.94
C LEU A 39 -11.03 10.56 22.71
N PRO A 40 -10.54 11.82 22.75
CA PRO A 40 -10.52 12.70 21.58
C PRO A 40 -9.71 12.12 20.41
N ASP A 41 -10.05 12.53 19.18
CA ASP A 41 -9.43 11.96 17.96
C ASP A 41 -7.95 12.33 17.79
N ASP A 42 -7.51 13.43 18.36
CA ASP A 42 -6.11 13.88 18.38
C ASP A 42 -5.19 13.06 19.29
N TYR A 43 -5.77 12.18 20.14
CA TYR A 43 -5.02 11.24 20.99
C TYR A 43 -4.83 9.87 20.33
N LEU A 44 -4.52 9.81 19.05
CA LEU A 44 -4.44 8.58 18.26
C LEU A 44 -3.58 7.47 18.91
N VAL A 45 -2.37 7.82 19.41
CA VAL A 45 -1.48 6.83 20.05
C VAL A 45 -2.10 6.24 21.31
N SER A 46 -2.74 7.07 22.15
CA SER A 46 -3.45 6.61 23.35
C SER A 46 -4.67 5.74 23.00
N LYS A 47 -5.41 6.09 21.95
CA LYS A 47 -6.51 5.27 21.44
C LYS A 47 -6.01 3.89 21.02
N MET A 48 -4.91 3.83 20.29
CA MET A 48 -4.33 2.57 19.83
C MET A 48 -3.79 1.75 21.00
N ALA A 49 -3.11 2.35 21.96
CA ALA A 49 -2.66 1.66 23.16
C ALA A 49 -3.84 1.03 23.94
N SER A 50 -4.95 1.75 24.09
CA SER A 50 -6.17 1.25 24.72
C SER A 50 -6.84 0.15 23.88
N ALA A 51 -6.90 0.29 22.55
CA ALA A 51 -7.40 -0.74 21.64
C ALA A 51 -6.58 -2.03 21.71
N ASN A 52 -5.27 -1.93 21.94
CA ASN A 52 -4.39 -3.09 22.11
C ASN A 52 -4.72 -3.90 23.37
N HIS A 53 -5.24 -3.28 24.44
CA HIS A 53 -5.77 -4.02 25.58
C HIS A 53 -6.91 -4.95 25.15
N GLN A 54 -7.85 -4.46 24.34
CA GLN A 54 -8.96 -5.25 23.81
C GLN A 54 -8.46 -6.36 22.86
N LEU A 55 -7.49 -6.05 22.00
CA LEU A 55 -6.87 -7.06 21.12
C LEU A 55 -6.21 -8.17 21.94
N THR A 56 -5.50 -7.82 23.01
CA THR A 56 -4.86 -8.81 23.91
C THR A 56 -5.89 -9.75 24.55
N GLN A 57 -7.07 -9.22 24.93
CA GLN A 57 -8.15 -10.04 25.53
C GLN A 57 -8.70 -11.09 24.57
N LEU A 58 -8.59 -10.91 23.24
CA LEU A 58 -9.01 -11.92 22.26
C LEU A 58 -8.25 -13.24 22.44
N ALA A 59 -7.06 -13.21 23.03
CA ALA A 59 -6.28 -14.41 23.33
C ALA A 59 -7.05 -15.40 24.22
N ALA A 60 -7.91 -14.92 25.12
CA ALA A 60 -8.76 -15.77 25.95
C ALA A 60 -9.76 -16.60 25.14
N ARG A 61 -10.16 -16.13 23.96
CA ARG A 61 -11.09 -16.83 23.06
C ARG A 61 -10.45 -17.99 22.29
N LEU A 62 -9.13 -18.13 22.35
CA LEU A 62 -8.40 -19.21 21.69
C LEU A 62 -8.47 -20.55 22.44
N GLY A 63 -8.91 -20.55 23.70
CA GLY A 63 -8.92 -21.74 24.54
C GLY A 63 -7.51 -22.33 24.73
N THR A 64 -7.32 -23.56 24.31
CA THR A 64 -6.03 -24.29 24.40
C THR A 64 -5.13 -24.06 23.18
N TRP A 65 -5.64 -23.45 22.11
CA TRP A 65 -4.84 -23.16 20.90
C TRP A 65 -3.73 -22.16 21.21
N ARG A 66 -2.54 -22.43 20.71
CA ARG A 66 -1.39 -21.51 20.84
C ARG A 66 -0.65 -21.40 19.52
N PRO A 67 -0.22 -20.19 19.13
CA PRO A 67 0.61 -20.00 17.95
C PRO A 67 2.05 -20.46 18.18
N GLN A 68 2.82 -20.57 17.12
CA GLN A 68 4.27 -20.76 17.18
C GLN A 68 5.04 -19.46 16.92
N VAL A 69 4.38 -18.47 16.34
CA VAL A 69 4.92 -17.14 16.00
C VAL A 69 3.80 -16.12 16.14
N ILE A 70 4.12 -14.95 16.64
CA ILE A 70 3.26 -13.78 16.61
C ILE A 70 3.76 -12.88 15.49
N HIS A 71 2.85 -12.37 14.66
CA HIS A 71 3.18 -11.43 13.58
C HIS A 71 2.37 -10.14 13.73
N ALA A 72 3.07 -9.04 13.97
CA ALA A 72 2.48 -7.71 14.08
C ALA A 72 2.60 -6.96 12.74
N HIS A 73 1.57 -6.24 12.36
CA HIS A 73 1.55 -5.36 11.19
C HIS A 73 1.45 -3.90 11.62
N ASP A 74 2.54 -3.16 11.47
CA ASP A 74 2.73 -1.76 11.88
C ASP A 74 2.58 -1.51 13.39
N TRP A 75 2.81 -0.30 13.80
CA TRP A 75 2.80 0.16 15.19
C TRP A 75 1.43 0.04 15.88
N LEU A 76 0.35 0.02 15.10
CA LEU A 76 -1.03 0.00 15.59
C LEU A 76 -1.35 -1.17 16.54
N VAL A 77 -0.62 -2.27 16.44
CA VAL A 77 -0.82 -3.50 17.25
C VAL A 77 0.36 -3.83 18.16
N ALA A 78 1.30 -2.90 18.32
CA ALA A 78 2.60 -3.13 18.95
C ALA A 78 2.48 -3.62 20.40
N TRP A 79 1.62 -3.00 21.22
CA TRP A 79 1.47 -3.35 22.65
C TRP A 79 0.83 -4.73 22.85
N SER A 80 -0.18 -5.07 22.05
CA SER A 80 -0.81 -6.40 22.09
C SER A 80 0.19 -7.47 21.68
N ALA A 81 0.94 -7.24 20.60
CA ALA A 81 1.92 -8.19 20.09
C ALA A 81 3.04 -8.44 21.10
N ASP A 82 3.60 -7.40 21.73
CA ASP A 82 4.63 -7.53 22.77
C ASP A 82 4.10 -8.22 24.04
N THR A 83 2.89 -7.85 24.49
CA THR A 83 2.26 -8.50 25.64
C THR A 83 2.06 -9.99 25.39
N LEU A 84 1.55 -10.38 24.22
CA LEU A 84 1.32 -11.79 23.87
C LEU A 84 2.64 -12.55 23.68
N LYS A 85 3.68 -11.90 23.10
CA LYS A 85 5.04 -12.42 23.03
C LYS A 85 5.55 -12.80 24.43
N ALA A 86 5.45 -11.87 25.39
CA ALA A 86 5.90 -12.08 26.77
C ALA A 86 5.07 -13.17 27.47
N LEU A 87 3.74 -13.13 27.33
CA LEU A 87 2.81 -14.06 27.98
C LEU A 87 3.02 -15.51 27.53
N TRP A 88 3.31 -15.71 26.25
CA TRP A 88 3.43 -17.06 25.68
C TRP A 88 4.87 -17.51 25.46
N GLY A 89 5.86 -16.63 25.65
CA GLY A 89 7.28 -16.94 25.42
C GLY A 89 7.57 -17.24 23.94
N LEU A 90 6.94 -16.52 23.02
CA LEU A 90 6.99 -16.80 21.58
C LEU A 90 7.79 -15.74 20.82
N PRO A 91 8.37 -16.10 19.67
CA PRO A 91 9.01 -15.12 18.80
C PRO A 91 7.96 -14.17 18.18
N LEU A 92 8.35 -12.89 18.10
CA LEU A 92 7.61 -11.83 17.45
C LEU A 92 8.27 -11.47 16.11
N VAL A 93 7.50 -11.45 15.03
CA VAL A 93 7.86 -10.86 13.75
C VAL A 93 7.04 -9.58 13.58
N ALA A 94 7.66 -8.52 13.08
CA ALA A 94 6.97 -7.27 12.78
C ALA A 94 7.11 -6.91 11.31
N THR A 95 6.01 -6.64 10.62
CA THR A 95 6.04 -6.02 9.29
C THR A 95 5.84 -4.52 9.42
N ILE A 96 6.75 -3.74 8.83
CA ILE A 96 6.65 -2.29 8.71
C ILE A 96 6.28 -1.96 7.27
N HIS A 97 5.05 -1.48 7.07
CA HIS A 97 4.52 -1.12 5.75
C HIS A 97 4.90 0.30 5.33
N GLY A 98 5.28 1.14 6.27
CA GLY A 98 5.76 2.51 6.05
C GLY A 98 6.11 3.14 7.39
N THR A 99 6.99 4.13 7.39
CA THR A 99 7.39 4.84 8.61
C THR A 99 6.79 6.25 8.65
N GLU A 100 6.58 6.75 9.85
CA GLU A 100 6.16 8.14 10.05
C GLU A 100 7.25 9.10 9.56
N ARG A 101 8.52 8.76 9.80
CA ARG A 101 9.67 9.50 9.30
C ARG A 101 9.67 9.60 7.76
N GLY A 102 9.39 8.51 7.07
CA GLY A 102 9.34 8.49 5.61
C GLY A 102 8.22 9.36 5.05
N ARG A 103 7.03 9.35 5.67
CA ARG A 103 5.89 10.21 5.28
C ARG A 103 6.21 11.69 5.36
N HIS A 104 7.14 12.08 6.23
CA HIS A 104 7.60 13.45 6.42
C HIS A 104 8.96 13.74 5.77
N GLY A 105 9.36 12.97 4.75
CA GLY A 105 10.58 13.21 3.97
C GLY A 105 11.88 13.05 4.76
N GLY A 106 11.89 12.17 5.77
CA GLY A 106 13.08 11.90 6.61
C GLY A 106 13.14 12.71 7.91
N TYR A 107 12.21 13.64 8.13
CA TYR A 107 12.05 14.39 9.37
C TYR A 107 10.90 13.83 10.21
N VAL A 108 11.00 13.92 11.53
CA VAL A 108 9.91 13.51 12.44
C VAL A 108 9.40 14.75 13.17
N PRO A 109 8.20 15.25 12.80
CA PRO A 109 7.57 16.37 13.51
C PRO A 109 7.31 16.03 14.97
N GLN A 110 7.30 17.04 15.84
CA GLN A 110 6.91 16.87 17.25
C GLN A 110 5.43 16.47 17.40
N GLY A 111 5.06 15.96 18.57
CA GLY A 111 3.70 15.55 18.89
C GLY A 111 3.37 14.14 18.40
N THR A 112 2.21 13.96 17.78
CA THR A 112 1.74 12.64 17.34
C THR A 112 2.72 11.91 16.40
N PRO A 113 3.34 12.54 15.39
CA PRO A 113 4.34 11.89 14.56
C PRO A 113 5.55 11.35 15.35
N ALA A 114 6.07 12.14 16.31
CA ALA A 114 7.18 11.68 17.16
C ALA A 114 6.78 10.47 18.02
N ALA A 115 5.56 10.48 18.56
CA ALA A 115 5.05 9.38 19.35
C ALA A 115 4.86 8.11 18.50
N ILE A 116 4.33 8.22 17.27
CA ILE A 116 4.21 7.10 16.33
C ILE A 116 5.59 6.55 15.99
N ASN A 117 6.54 7.39 15.60
CA ASN A 117 7.90 6.97 15.27
C ASN A 117 8.59 6.24 16.44
N ALA A 118 8.35 6.68 17.68
CA ALA A 118 8.87 6.00 18.86
C ALA A 118 8.28 4.59 19.04
N VAL A 119 6.99 4.41 18.74
CA VAL A 119 6.33 3.09 18.81
C VAL A 119 6.77 2.19 17.65
N GLU A 120 6.97 2.73 16.45
CA GLU A 120 7.55 2.00 15.31
C GLU A 120 8.95 1.47 15.67
N TRP A 121 9.81 2.33 16.22
CA TRP A 121 11.14 1.94 16.72
C TRP A 121 11.03 0.84 17.78
N TRP A 122 10.18 1.05 18.80
CA TRP A 122 10.01 0.10 19.90
C TRP A 122 9.51 -1.27 19.40
N LEU A 123 8.53 -1.32 18.49
CA LEU A 123 8.05 -2.57 17.91
C LEU A 123 9.16 -3.31 17.17
N THR A 124 9.95 -2.58 16.34
CA THR A 124 11.06 -3.20 15.62
C THR A 124 12.15 -3.68 16.54
N PHE A 125 12.40 -2.98 17.65
CA PHE A 125 13.34 -3.41 18.68
C PHE A 125 12.87 -4.70 19.36
N GLN A 126 11.59 -4.81 19.74
CA GLN A 126 11.00 -5.98 20.39
C GLN A 126 10.91 -7.21 19.49
N ALA A 127 10.76 -7.05 18.19
CA ALA A 127 10.65 -8.17 17.26
C ALA A 127 11.98 -8.94 17.11
N GLN A 128 11.93 -10.26 17.00
CA GLN A 128 13.09 -11.09 16.63
C GLN A 128 13.49 -10.89 15.17
N GLN A 129 12.50 -10.71 14.29
CA GLN A 129 12.72 -10.41 12.89
C GLN A 129 11.76 -9.31 12.44
N VAL A 130 12.21 -8.46 11.53
CA VAL A 130 11.44 -7.40 10.91
C VAL A 130 11.29 -7.70 9.43
N ILE A 131 10.11 -7.46 8.88
CA ILE A 131 9.81 -7.54 7.46
C ILE A 131 9.59 -6.13 6.93
N ALA A 132 10.20 -5.83 5.78
CA ALA A 132 9.98 -4.62 5.01
C ALA A 132 9.63 -4.99 3.56
N CYS A 133 8.73 -4.21 2.94
CA CYS A 133 8.10 -4.59 1.66
C CYS A 133 8.93 -4.25 0.41
N SER A 134 10.02 -3.48 0.53
CA SER A 134 10.92 -3.09 -0.55
C SER A 134 12.35 -2.93 -0.03
N LYS A 135 13.34 -2.92 -0.92
CA LYS A 135 14.74 -2.61 -0.56
C LYS A 135 14.86 -1.19 -0.02
N PHE A 136 14.04 -0.28 -0.54
CA PHE A 136 13.92 1.07 -0.01
C PHE A 136 13.51 1.03 1.46
N MET A 137 12.43 0.32 1.80
CA MET A 137 11.97 0.17 3.18
C MET A 137 12.95 -0.59 4.07
N VAL A 138 13.68 -1.59 3.53
CA VAL A 138 14.75 -2.25 4.28
C VAL A 138 15.79 -1.23 4.74
N ARG A 139 16.27 -0.37 3.83
CA ARG A 139 17.22 0.70 4.19
C ARG A 139 16.60 1.71 5.16
N GLU A 140 15.39 2.19 4.86
CA GLU A 140 14.71 3.18 5.69
C GLU A 140 14.54 2.70 7.14
N VAL A 141 14.11 1.45 7.34
CA VAL A 141 13.92 0.85 8.67
C VAL A 141 15.25 0.54 9.35
N THR A 142 16.23 0.00 8.61
CA THR A 142 17.56 -0.31 9.16
C THR A 142 18.27 0.95 9.63
N ASP A 143 18.33 1.96 8.76
CA ASP A 143 19.06 3.19 9.05
C ASP A 143 18.28 4.09 10.04
N GLY A 144 16.96 4.19 9.86
CA GLY A 144 16.09 5.06 10.67
C GLY A 144 15.92 4.59 12.11
N PHE A 145 16.01 3.29 12.36
CA PHE A 145 15.86 2.70 13.69
C PHE A 145 17.13 2.03 14.21
N GLU A 146 18.25 2.17 13.50
CA GLU A 146 19.58 1.63 13.87
C GLU A 146 19.54 0.11 14.14
N LEU A 147 18.83 -0.64 13.29
CA LEU A 147 18.67 -2.07 13.44
C LEU A 147 19.84 -2.84 12.81
N ASP A 148 20.16 -4.01 13.36
CA ASP A 148 21.03 -4.98 12.68
C ASP A 148 20.39 -5.38 11.34
N SER A 149 21.15 -5.27 10.25
CA SER A 149 20.72 -5.62 8.91
C SER A 149 20.26 -7.07 8.78
N GLN A 150 20.80 -7.98 9.60
CA GLN A 150 20.37 -9.39 9.62
C GLN A 150 18.97 -9.58 10.21
N LYS A 151 18.48 -8.62 10.98
CA LYS A 151 17.14 -8.63 11.56
C LYS A 151 16.07 -8.23 10.55
N VAL A 152 16.41 -7.43 9.52
CA VAL A 152 15.46 -6.88 8.56
C VAL A 152 15.44 -7.72 7.29
N ASN A 153 14.27 -8.19 6.90
CA ASN A 153 14.07 -9.11 5.79
C ASN A 153 13.18 -8.46 4.72
N LEU A 154 13.58 -8.59 3.46
CA LEU A 154 12.77 -8.15 2.33
C LEU A 154 11.69 -9.19 2.01
N VAL A 155 10.43 -8.81 2.17
CA VAL A 155 9.26 -9.59 1.75
C VAL A 155 8.29 -8.64 1.06
N PRO A 156 8.19 -8.63 -0.26
CA PRO A 156 7.26 -7.76 -0.99
C PRO A 156 5.80 -8.07 -0.64
N ASN A 157 4.90 -7.13 -0.94
CA ASN A 157 3.47 -7.44 -0.94
C ASN A 157 3.11 -8.27 -2.17
N GLY A 158 2.14 -9.15 -2.02
CA GLY A 158 1.55 -9.92 -3.11
C GLY A 158 0.33 -9.23 -3.71
N ILE A 159 -0.09 -9.73 -4.87
CA ILE A 159 -1.35 -9.35 -5.48
C ILE A 159 -2.11 -10.59 -5.94
N ASP A 160 -3.44 -10.55 -5.79
CA ASP A 160 -4.33 -11.50 -6.43
C ASP A 160 -4.72 -10.96 -7.82
N THR A 161 -4.00 -11.40 -8.83
CA THR A 161 -4.27 -10.95 -10.20
C THR A 161 -5.65 -11.35 -10.69
N GLY A 162 -6.23 -12.44 -10.16
CA GLY A 162 -7.57 -12.90 -10.51
C GLY A 162 -8.67 -11.90 -10.14
N GLN A 163 -8.48 -11.15 -9.06
CA GLN A 163 -9.44 -10.12 -8.64
C GLN A 163 -9.43 -8.89 -9.56
N TRP A 164 -8.30 -8.60 -10.21
CA TRP A 164 -8.12 -7.43 -11.08
C TRP A 164 -8.26 -7.76 -12.58
N HIS A 165 -8.18 -9.04 -12.93
CA HIS A 165 -8.19 -9.47 -14.32
C HIS A 165 -9.59 -9.31 -14.95
N SER A 166 -9.64 -8.70 -16.14
CA SER A 166 -10.84 -8.76 -17.00
C SER A 166 -10.76 -9.99 -17.90
N PRO A 167 -11.83 -10.76 -18.03
CA PRO A 167 -11.88 -11.90 -18.96
C PRO A 167 -11.72 -11.47 -20.43
N THR A 168 -11.88 -10.19 -20.74
CA THR A 168 -11.66 -9.65 -22.08
C THR A 168 -10.77 -8.41 -21.97
N PRO A 169 -9.43 -8.55 -22.11
CA PRO A 169 -8.57 -7.37 -22.14
C PRO A 169 -8.97 -6.54 -23.37
N PRO A 170 -9.27 -5.24 -23.19
CA PRO A 170 -9.54 -4.38 -24.34
C PRO A 170 -8.27 -4.33 -25.21
N SER A 171 -8.46 -4.40 -26.53
CA SER A 171 -7.39 -4.11 -27.48
C SER A 171 -6.86 -2.69 -27.25
N SER A 172 -5.61 -2.44 -27.60
CA SER A 172 -5.00 -1.10 -27.55
C SER A 172 -5.85 -0.04 -28.26
N ASN A 173 -6.57 -0.42 -29.30
CA ASN A 173 -7.42 0.47 -30.09
C ASN A 173 -8.76 0.85 -29.44
N GLY A 174 -9.10 0.31 -28.27
CA GLY A 174 -10.38 0.57 -27.56
C GLY A 174 -10.23 1.32 -26.24
N ARG A 175 -9.01 1.80 -25.89
CA ARG A 175 -8.82 2.57 -24.66
C ARG A 175 -9.05 4.06 -24.89
N GLU A 176 -9.73 4.69 -23.94
CA GLU A 176 -10.03 6.12 -23.95
C GLU A 176 -8.76 6.92 -23.61
N PRO A 177 -8.64 8.20 -24.05
CA PRO A 177 -7.60 9.11 -23.59
C PRO A 177 -7.86 9.53 -22.14
N LEU A 178 -8.02 8.53 -21.27
CA LEU A 178 -8.37 8.63 -19.88
C LEU A 178 -7.17 8.26 -19.00
N VAL A 179 -6.83 9.15 -18.07
CA VAL A 179 -5.82 8.94 -17.04
C VAL A 179 -6.54 8.64 -15.73
N VAL A 180 -6.16 7.56 -15.05
CA VAL A 180 -6.74 7.19 -13.76
C VAL A 180 -5.65 7.14 -12.69
N ALA A 181 -5.94 7.73 -11.54
CA ALA A 181 -5.14 7.62 -10.33
C ALA A 181 -6.06 7.39 -9.12
N TRP A 182 -5.64 6.58 -8.17
CA TRP A 182 -6.45 6.32 -6.96
C TRP A 182 -5.59 6.06 -5.73
N GLY A 183 -6.21 6.25 -4.57
CA GLY A 183 -5.58 6.01 -3.28
C GLY A 183 -6.02 7.02 -2.22
N ARG A 184 -5.35 7.02 -1.07
CA ARG A 184 -5.58 8.03 -0.05
C ARG A 184 -5.15 9.40 -0.58
N ILE A 185 -6.05 10.39 -0.52
CA ILE A 185 -5.71 11.75 -0.97
C ILE A 185 -4.94 12.46 0.14
N GLN A 186 -3.62 12.28 0.10
CA GLN A 186 -2.62 12.84 1.00
C GLN A 186 -1.53 13.52 0.17
N TYR A 187 -0.84 14.50 0.74
CA TYR A 187 0.18 15.26 0.04
C TYR A 187 1.27 14.37 -0.58
N GLU A 188 1.74 13.37 0.18
CA GLU A 188 2.78 12.44 -0.26
C GLU A 188 2.38 11.54 -1.43
N LYS A 189 1.06 11.45 -1.76
CA LYS A 189 0.57 10.70 -2.93
C LYS A 189 0.69 11.47 -4.24
N GLY A 190 1.05 12.75 -4.20
CA GLY A 190 1.50 13.50 -5.37
C GLY A 190 0.42 13.83 -6.39
N PHE A 191 -0.87 13.71 -6.08
CA PHE A 191 -1.96 14.02 -7.04
C PHE A 191 -1.91 15.46 -7.57
N GLN A 192 -1.36 16.40 -6.80
CA GLN A 192 -1.08 17.77 -7.24
C GLN A 192 -0.07 17.83 -8.40
N VAL A 193 0.83 16.87 -8.52
CA VAL A 193 1.77 16.75 -9.66
C VAL A 193 1.03 16.31 -10.91
N LEU A 194 0.07 15.36 -10.73
CA LEU A 194 -0.77 14.89 -11.84
C LEU A 194 -1.67 16.02 -12.38
N THR A 195 -2.32 16.80 -11.52
CA THR A 195 -3.18 17.92 -11.97
C THR A 195 -2.42 18.91 -12.83
N ARG A 196 -1.18 19.26 -12.44
CA ARG A 196 -0.30 20.11 -13.26
C ARG A 196 0.09 19.45 -14.59
N ALA A 197 0.39 18.15 -14.57
CA ALA A 197 0.71 17.42 -15.80
C ALA A 197 -0.48 17.42 -16.79
N ILE A 198 -1.70 17.26 -16.30
CA ILE A 198 -2.92 17.36 -17.15
C ILE A 198 -3.07 18.77 -17.73
N GLY A 199 -2.77 19.81 -16.96
CA GLY A 199 -2.76 21.19 -17.47
C GLY A 199 -1.82 21.39 -18.66
N HIS A 200 -0.61 20.81 -18.61
CA HIS A 200 0.33 20.83 -19.72
C HIS A 200 -0.15 20.08 -20.97
N LEU A 201 -1.06 19.13 -20.80
CA LEU A 201 -1.58 18.32 -21.92
C LEU A 201 -2.82 18.89 -22.57
N ARG A 202 -3.47 19.91 -22.01
CA ARG A 202 -4.73 20.50 -22.48
C ARG A 202 -4.74 20.80 -23.99
N HIS A 203 -3.69 21.43 -24.50
CA HIS A 203 -3.61 21.80 -25.92
C HIS A 203 -3.02 20.70 -26.79
N ARG A 204 -2.25 19.79 -26.21
CA ARG A 204 -1.61 18.70 -26.94
C ARG A 204 -2.54 17.48 -27.11
N LEU A 205 -3.42 17.26 -26.15
CA LEU A 205 -4.40 16.16 -26.11
C LEU A 205 -5.77 16.70 -25.64
N PRO A 206 -6.54 17.40 -26.49
CA PRO A 206 -7.79 18.06 -26.08
C PRO A 206 -8.87 17.09 -25.51
N GLU A 207 -8.82 15.83 -25.97
CA GLU A 207 -9.74 14.79 -25.52
C GLU A 207 -9.37 14.17 -24.14
N ILE A 208 -8.20 14.55 -23.57
CA ILE A 208 -7.74 13.95 -22.32
C ILE A 208 -8.72 14.17 -21.18
N ARG A 209 -8.93 13.14 -20.38
CA ARG A 209 -9.67 13.22 -19.12
C ARG A 209 -8.84 12.55 -18.03
N CYS A 210 -9.01 13.02 -16.81
CA CYS A 210 -8.35 12.48 -15.64
C CYS A 210 -9.35 12.22 -14.52
N VAL A 211 -9.33 11.03 -13.94
CA VAL A 211 -10.12 10.68 -12.76
C VAL A 211 -9.18 10.37 -11.60
N ILE A 212 -9.35 11.09 -10.50
CA ILE A 212 -8.65 10.85 -9.25
C ILE A 212 -9.66 10.32 -8.25
N ALA A 213 -9.51 9.05 -7.84
CA ALA A 213 -10.41 8.36 -6.93
C ALA A 213 -9.77 8.21 -5.54
N GLY A 214 -10.54 8.52 -4.49
CA GLY A 214 -10.10 8.34 -3.11
C GLY A 214 -10.65 9.39 -2.15
N ARG A 215 -10.21 9.26 -0.89
CA ARG A 215 -10.52 10.20 0.20
C ARG A 215 -9.24 10.50 0.96
N GLY A 216 -9.19 11.64 1.64
CA GLY A 216 -8.04 12.00 2.46
C GLY A 216 -8.08 13.44 2.92
N THR A 217 -7.15 13.79 3.80
CA THR A 217 -7.11 15.13 4.41
C THR A 217 -6.62 16.21 3.44
N TYR A 218 -5.98 15.83 2.34
CA TYR A 218 -5.47 16.76 1.30
C TYR A 218 -6.51 17.04 0.18
N LEU A 219 -7.77 16.63 0.34
CA LEU A 219 -8.78 16.74 -0.72
C LEU A 219 -9.13 18.20 -1.05
N ALA A 220 -9.25 19.06 -0.03
CA ALA A 220 -9.60 20.47 -0.22
C ALA A 220 -8.49 21.26 -0.92
N GLU A 221 -7.25 21.01 -0.54
CA GLU A 221 -6.05 21.61 -1.16
C GLU A 221 -5.88 21.12 -2.61
N LEU A 222 -6.18 19.84 -2.87
CA LEU A 222 -6.15 19.30 -4.23
C LEU A 222 -7.22 19.93 -5.12
N GLN A 223 -8.44 20.16 -4.61
CA GLN A 223 -9.47 20.89 -5.34
C GLN A 223 -9.02 22.32 -5.66
N THR A 224 -8.46 23.02 -4.65
CA THR A 224 -7.89 24.37 -4.86
C THR A 224 -6.80 24.36 -5.95
N GLN A 225 -5.94 23.34 -5.98
CA GLN A 225 -4.93 23.20 -7.02
C GLN A 225 -5.55 23.00 -8.41
N ILE A 226 -6.59 22.18 -8.54
CA ILE A 226 -7.33 21.96 -9.79
C ILE A 226 -7.92 23.29 -10.31
N ASP A 227 -8.49 24.08 -9.43
CA ASP A 227 -9.10 25.37 -9.75
C ASP A 227 -8.03 26.40 -10.18
N MET A 228 -6.89 26.45 -9.48
CA MET A 228 -5.76 27.33 -9.80
C MET A 228 -5.10 27.00 -11.15
N GLU A 229 -4.97 25.71 -11.47
CA GLU A 229 -4.44 25.26 -12.76
C GLU A 229 -5.47 25.37 -13.90
N GLY A 230 -6.74 25.71 -13.59
CA GLY A 230 -7.81 25.86 -14.55
C GLY A 230 -8.17 24.56 -15.27
N VAL A 231 -8.02 23.41 -14.62
CA VAL A 231 -8.23 22.07 -15.22
C VAL A 231 -9.47 21.34 -14.71
N GLY A 232 -10.40 22.04 -14.06
CA GLY A 232 -11.62 21.45 -13.52
C GLY A 232 -12.56 20.81 -14.55
N ASP A 233 -12.43 21.15 -15.83
CA ASP A 233 -13.12 20.50 -16.94
C ASP A 233 -12.46 19.20 -17.42
N LEU A 234 -11.21 18.96 -17.05
CA LEU A 234 -10.40 17.79 -17.43
C LEU A 234 -10.19 16.81 -16.30
N VAL A 235 -10.16 17.29 -15.03
CA VAL A 235 -9.84 16.50 -13.85
C VAL A 235 -11.08 16.36 -12.95
N GLN A 236 -11.49 15.13 -12.71
CA GLN A 236 -12.59 14.78 -11.83
C GLN A 236 -12.07 14.16 -10.53
N LEU A 237 -12.46 14.72 -9.37
CA LEU A 237 -12.31 14.06 -8.07
C LEU A 237 -13.54 13.17 -7.83
N ALA A 238 -13.38 11.85 -7.97
CA ALA A 238 -14.49 10.89 -7.94
C ALA A 238 -14.89 10.46 -6.51
N GLY A 239 -14.14 10.90 -5.48
CA GLY A 239 -14.34 10.39 -4.13
C GLY A 239 -13.97 8.90 -4.03
N PHE A 240 -14.57 8.20 -3.06
CA PHE A 240 -14.37 6.75 -2.93
C PHE A 240 -15.10 6.02 -4.07
N VAL A 241 -14.37 5.21 -4.79
CA VAL A 241 -14.89 4.34 -5.86
C VAL A 241 -14.78 2.89 -5.37
N PRO A 242 -15.88 2.11 -5.37
CA PRO A 242 -15.84 0.69 -5.03
C PRO A 242 -14.96 -0.11 -6.01
N ASP A 243 -14.40 -1.23 -5.54
CA ASP A 243 -13.46 -2.03 -6.32
C ASP A 243 -14.03 -2.50 -7.67
N ASP A 244 -15.31 -2.85 -7.73
CA ASP A 244 -15.97 -3.27 -8.97
C ASP A 244 -16.02 -2.14 -10.01
N GLU A 245 -16.36 -0.94 -9.57
CA GLU A 245 -16.41 0.24 -10.43
C GLU A 245 -14.99 0.67 -10.82
N LEU A 246 -14.03 0.59 -9.90
CA LEU A 246 -12.63 0.88 -10.17
C LEU A 246 -12.08 -0.08 -11.23
N ARG A 247 -12.36 -1.38 -11.13
CA ARG A 247 -11.98 -2.36 -12.15
C ARG A 247 -12.54 -2.02 -13.53
N GLN A 248 -13.83 -1.64 -13.62
CA GLN A 248 -14.45 -1.22 -14.89
C GLN A 248 -13.77 0.04 -15.45
N LEU A 249 -13.44 0.99 -14.59
CA LEU A 249 -12.72 2.21 -14.98
C LEU A 249 -11.34 1.88 -15.53
N LEU A 250 -10.58 1.00 -14.87
CA LEU A 250 -9.23 0.59 -15.29
C LEU A 250 -9.22 -0.16 -16.62
N GLN A 251 -10.29 -0.85 -16.98
CA GLN A 251 -10.40 -1.53 -18.27
C GLN A 251 -10.45 -0.55 -19.44
N ARG A 252 -11.01 0.64 -19.25
CA ARG A 252 -11.16 1.67 -20.29
C ARG A 252 -10.00 2.65 -20.33
N THR A 253 -9.24 2.75 -19.23
CA THR A 253 -8.20 3.79 -19.08
C THR A 253 -7.07 3.62 -20.07
N GLY A 254 -6.60 4.73 -20.64
CA GLY A 254 -5.42 4.77 -21.48
C GLY A 254 -4.14 4.52 -20.69
N CYS A 255 -4.04 5.11 -19.49
CA CYS A 255 -2.96 4.80 -18.54
C CYS A 255 -3.37 5.08 -17.10
N VAL A 256 -2.68 4.39 -16.20
CA VAL A 256 -2.71 4.62 -14.75
C VAL A 256 -1.47 5.41 -14.34
N VAL A 257 -1.65 6.38 -13.44
CA VAL A 257 -0.56 7.20 -12.92
C VAL A 257 -0.49 7.09 -11.40
N ILE A 258 0.70 6.78 -10.89
CA ILE A 258 1.00 6.77 -9.45
C ILE A 258 2.08 7.84 -9.20
N PRO A 259 1.69 9.09 -8.92
CA PRO A 259 2.59 10.24 -8.87
C PRO A 259 3.22 10.46 -7.48
N SER A 260 3.28 9.43 -6.64
CA SER A 260 3.69 9.51 -5.24
C SER A 260 5.06 10.16 -5.06
N LEU A 261 5.17 11.04 -4.06
CA LEU A 261 6.43 11.62 -3.61
C LEU A 261 7.14 10.68 -2.62
N TYR A 262 6.35 9.91 -1.88
CA TYR A 262 6.81 8.83 -1.00
C TYR A 262 5.90 7.61 -1.19
N GLU A 263 6.49 6.44 -1.47
CA GLU A 263 5.77 5.19 -1.65
C GLU A 263 6.62 4.01 -1.16
N PRO A 264 6.31 3.44 -0.01
CA PRO A 264 7.03 2.30 0.56
C PRO A 264 7.10 1.09 -0.37
N PHE A 265 6.01 0.80 -1.07
CA PHE A 265 5.93 -0.34 -1.98
C PHE A 265 5.27 0.00 -3.32
N GLY A 266 3.97 0.36 -3.32
CA GLY A 266 3.23 0.67 -4.53
C GLY A 266 2.27 -0.44 -4.98
N ILE A 267 1.46 -0.96 -4.07
CA ILE A 267 0.45 -1.99 -4.41
C ILE A 267 -0.49 -1.52 -5.51
N VAL A 268 -0.81 -0.21 -5.54
CA VAL A 268 -1.64 0.42 -6.57
C VAL A 268 -1.04 0.25 -7.98
N ALA A 269 0.30 0.23 -8.11
CA ALA A 269 0.94 -0.07 -9.39
C ALA A 269 0.70 -1.51 -9.83
N LEU A 270 0.79 -2.47 -8.89
CA LEU A 270 0.49 -3.88 -9.19
C LEU A 270 -0.98 -4.09 -9.55
N GLU A 271 -1.90 -3.37 -8.89
CA GLU A 271 -3.35 -3.39 -9.19
C GLU A 271 -3.63 -2.88 -10.62
N GLY A 272 -3.04 -1.73 -10.98
CA GLY A 272 -3.14 -1.18 -12.34
C GLY A 272 -2.58 -2.13 -13.40
N MET A 273 -1.41 -2.70 -13.14
CA MET A 273 -0.79 -3.70 -14.01
C MET A 273 -1.65 -4.95 -14.13
N ALA A 274 -2.23 -5.45 -13.03
CA ALA A 274 -3.08 -6.64 -13.01
C ALA A 274 -4.40 -6.40 -13.76
N ALA A 275 -4.95 -5.19 -13.72
CA ALA A 275 -6.09 -4.78 -14.54
C ALA A 275 -5.72 -4.59 -16.04
N GLY A 276 -4.45 -4.80 -16.41
CA GLY A 276 -3.96 -4.66 -17.77
C GLY A 276 -3.85 -3.19 -18.23
N ALA A 277 -3.76 -2.21 -17.32
CA ALA A 277 -3.58 -0.82 -17.65
C ALA A 277 -2.08 -0.49 -17.82
N PRO A 278 -1.69 0.28 -18.86
CA PRO A 278 -0.35 0.85 -18.93
C PRO A 278 -0.10 1.72 -17.69
N THR A 279 1.04 1.53 -17.03
CA THR A 279 1.27 2.11 -15.70
C THR A 279 2.47 3.04 -15.70
N ILE A 280 2.27 4.29 -15.28
CA ILE A 280 3.29 5.32 -15.15
C ILE A 280 3.48 5.63 -13.67
N VAL A 281 4.69 5.55 -13.16
CA VAL A 281 4.96 5.73 -11.74
C VAL A 281 6.10 6.73 -11.49
N ALA A 282 6.04 7.43 -10.36
CA ALA A 282 7.16 8.23 -9.90
C ALA A 282 8.35 7.33 -9.52
N ARG A 283 9.57 7.76 -9.83
CA ARG A 283 10.82 7.08 -9.44
C ARG A 283 11.09 7.24 -7.95
N THR A 284 10.24 6.66 -7.11
CA THR A 284 10.36 6.75 -5.66
C THR A 284 10.10 5.41 -4.98
N GLY A 285 10.83 5.14 -3.90
CA GLY A 285 10.62 4.00 -3.03
C GLY A 285 10.48 2.66 -3.76
N GLY A 286 9.47 1.90 -3.34
CA GLY A 286 9.15 0.59 -3.93
C GLY A 286 8.62 0.66 -5.37
N LEU A 287 8.04 1.79 -5.80
CA LEU A 287 7.57 1.96 -7.19
C LEU A 287 8.73 1.83 -8.19
N ALA A 288 9.86 2.47 -7.91
CA ALA A 288 11.06 2.34 -8.75
C ALA A 288 11.49 0.87 -8.83
N GLU A 289 11.48 0.13 -7.72
CA GLU A 289 11.88 -1.28 -7.68
C GLU A 289 10.94 -2.23 -8.45
N ILE A 290 9.67 -1.87 -8.59
CA ILE A 290 8.70 -2.61 -9.40
C ILE A 290 8.96 -2.42 -10.89
N VAL A 291 9.27 -1.20 -11.32
CA VAL A 291 9.24 -0.80 -12.74
C VAL A 291 10.63 -0.75 -13.36
N GLU A 292 11.66 -0.30 -12.61
CA GLU A 292 12.98 -0.06 -13.17
C GLU A 292 13.61 -1.34 -13.77
N GLY A 293 14.03 -1.25 -15.02
CA GLY A 293 14.64 -2.36 -15.76
C GLY A 293 13.69 -3.48 -16.19
N THR A 294 12.38 -3.40 -15.84
CA THR A 294 11.40 -4.46 -16.18
C THR A 294 10.67 -4.22 -17.49
N GLY A 295 10.54 -2.96 -17.91
CA GLY A 295 9.70 -2.55 -19.03
C GLY A 295 8.19 -2.71 -18.77
N ALA A 296 7.77 -2.98 -17.53
CA ALA A 296 6.38 -3.15 -17.13
C ALA A 296 5.63 -1.84 -16.91
N GLY A 297 6.33 -0.71 -16.95
CA GLY A 297 5.79 0.63 -16.77
C GLY A 297 6.81 1.69 -17.15
N GLU A 298 6.38 2.94 -17.15
CA GLU A 298 7.24 4.12 -17.35
C GLU A 298 7.55 4.81 -16.04
N LEU A 299 8.74 5.41 -15.96
CA LEU A 299 9.24 6.14 -14.78
C LEU A 299 9.39 7.62 -15.09
N PHE A 300 8.98 8.47 -14.15
CA PHE A 300 9.30 9.89 -14.17
C PHE A 300 9.86 10.35 -12.81
N GLU A 301 10.61 11.44 -12.80
CA GLU A 301 11.18 11.98 -11.56
C GLU A 301 10.09 12.56 -10.65
N PRO A 302 10.07 12.22 -9.34
CA PRO A 302 9.06 12.70 -8.40
C PRO A 302 8.92 14.22 -8.42
N GLY A 303 7.68 14.73 -8.45
CA GLY A 303 7.40 16.16 -8.51
C GLY A 303 7.53 16.79 -9.90
N ASN A 304 8.12 16.12 -10.87
CA ASN A 304 8.31 16.65 -12.22
C ASN A 304 7.06 16.44 -13.11
N HIS A 305 6.13 17.38 -13.03
CA HIS A 305 4.88 17.34 -13.77
C HIS A 305 5.08 17.44 -15.30
N VAL A 306 6.16 18.07 -15.78
CA VAL A 306 6.48 18.15 -17.21
C VAL A 306 6.93 16.78 -17.75
N ALA A 307 7.82 16.10 -17.02
CA ALA A 307 8.22 14.73 -17.37
C ALA A 307 7.02 13.79 -17.34
N LEU A 308 6.15 13.89 -16.31
CA LEU A 308 4.92 13.12 -16.22
C LEU A 308 3.99 13.37 -17.43
N ALA A 309 3.80 14.62 -17.81
CA ALA A 309 2.98 14.97 -19.00
C ALA A 309 3.54 14.31 -20.27
N ASN A 310 4.86 14.30 -20.44
CA ASN A 310 5.48 13.64 -21.60
C ASN A 310 5.27 12.12 -21.57
N CYS A 311 5.45 11.45 -20.44
CA CYS A 311 5.16 10.01 -20.30
C CYS A 311 3.68 9.70 -20.62
N ILE A 312 2.74 10.49 -20.09
CA ILE A 312 1.30 10.31 -20.38
C ILE A 312 1.04 10.46 -21.88
N ALA A 313 1.57 11.50 -22.50
CA ALA A 313 1.37 11.73 -23.93
C ALA A 313 1.96 10.59 -24.76
N ASP A 314 3.16 10.12 -24.43
CA ASP A 314 3.80 9.02 -25.16
C ASP A 314 2.97 7.74 -25.09
N VAL A 315 2.52 7.34 -23.88
CA VAL A 315 1.68 6.15 -23.70
C VAL A 315 0.33 6.26 -24.41
N LEU A 316 -0.29 7.45 -24.43
CA LEU A 316 -1.61 7.64 -25.06
C LEU A 316 -1.54 7.74 -26.60
N THR A 317 -0.41 8.20 -27.15
CA THR A 317 -0.26 8.40 -28.61
C THR A 317 0.48 7.27 -29.30
N HIS A 318 1.13 6.35 -28.56
CA HIS A 318 1.89 5.22 -29.10
C HIS A 318 1.38 3.89 -28.54
N PRO A 319 0.36 3.28 -29.15
CA PRO A 319 -0.26 2.04 -28.68
C PRO A 319 0.74 0.90 -28.48
N GLU A 320 1.80 0.82 -29.28
CA GLU A 320 2.86 -0.18 -29.17
C GLU A 320 3.67 -0.05 -27.88
N VAL A 321 3.81 1.15 -27.31
CA VAL A 321 4.42 1.38 -26.00
C VAL A 321 3.54 0.77 -24.93
N ALA A 322 2.25 1.10 -24.94
CA ALA A 322 1.25 0.57 -24.01
C ALA A 322 1.17 -0.97 -24.06
N ASP A 323 1.22 -1.57 -25.25
CA ASP A 323 1.15 -3.02 -25.43
C ASP A 323 2.39 -3.74 -24.87
N ARG A 324 3.58 -3.17 -25.09
CA ARG A 324 4.81 -3.69 -24.49
C ARG A 324 4.75 -3.66 -22.96
N MET A 325 4.31 -2.53 -22.39
CA MET A 325 4.17 -2.39 -20.93
C MET A 325 3.25 -3.46 -20.36
N ARG A 326 2.06 -3.66 -20.94
CA ARG A 326 1.09 -4.68 -20.51
C ARG A 326 1.66 -6.09 -20.55
N THR A 327 2.33 -6.45 -21.64
CA THR A 327 2.94 -7.78 -21.78
C THR A 327 4.00 -8.03 -20.72
N LYS A 328 4.86 -7.04 -20.47
CA LYS A 328 5.91 -7.11 -19.45
C LYS A 328 5.34 -7.14 -18.04
N ALA A 329 4.28 -6.34 -17.77
CA ALA A 329 3.58 -6.33 -16.50
C ALA A 329 2.97 -7.70 -16.16
N ALA A 330 2.28 -8.33 -17.10
CA ALA A 330 1.70 -9.67 -16.91
C ALA A 330 2.78 -10.70 -16.54
N SER A 331 3.93 -10.70 -17.23
CA SER A 331 5.04 -11.59 -16.92
C SER A 331 5.66 -11.32 -15.53
N LEU A 332 5.80 -10.03 -15.17
CA LEU A 332 6.33 -9.61 -13.87
C LEU A 332 5.44 -10.10 -12.72
N LEU A 333 4.12 -9.92 -12.84
CA LEU A 333 3.16 -10.29 -11.81
C LEU A 333 3.12 -11.81 -11.59
N ALA A 334 3.09 -12.58 -12.66
CA ALA A 334 3.06 -14.05 -12.59
C ALA A 334 4.32 -14.65 -11.94
N GLY A 335 5.47 -13.99 -12.07
CA GLY A 335 6.74 -14.52 -11.57
C GLY A 335 7.11 -14.09 -10.15
N ARG A 336 6.69 -12.89 -9.71
CA ARG A 336 7.31 -12.27 -8.52
C ARG A 336 6.33 -11.92 -7.40
N TYR A 337 5.09 -11.58 -7.71
CA TYR A 337 4.18 -10.98 -6.75
C TYR A 337 2.96 -11.85 -6.40
N THR A 338 3.07 -13.17 -6.57
CA THR A 338 2.01 -14.10 -6.17
C THR A 338 1.98 -14.29 -4.65
N TRP A 339 0.80 -14.39 -4.07
CA TRP A 339 0.65 -14.63 -2.63
C TRP A 339 1.32 -15.92 -2.15
N ASP A 340 1.45 -16.94 -3.02
CA ASP A 340 2.13 -18.19 -2.66
C ASP A 340 3.64 -17.98 -2.51
N ALA A 341 4.28 -17.22 -3.39
CA ALA A 341 5.69 -16.86 -3.27
C ALA A 341 5.95 -16.00 -2.03
N ILE A 342 5.07 -15.03 -1.77
CA ILE A 342 5.15 -14.17 -0.58
C ILE A 342 4.98 -14.99 0.70
N ALA A 343 4.01 -15.90 0.75
CA ALA A 343 3.79 -16.78 1.88
C ALA A 343 5.02 -17.67 2.17
N ALA A 344 5.63 -18.26 1.14
CA ALA A 344 6.82 -19.08 1.28
C ALA A 344 8.01 -18.26 1.85
N THR A 345 8.21 -17.03 1.36
CA THR A 345 9.26 -16.14 1.87
C THR A 345 9.01 -15.75 3.33
N THR A 346 7.76 -15.41 3.68
CA THR A 346 7.35 -15.06 5.05
C THR A 346 7.57 -16.24 6.01
N LEU A 347 7.26 -17.48 5.60
CA LEU A 347 7.54 -18.68 6.39
C LEU A 347 9.04 -18.86 6.66
N GLY A 348 9.89 -18.49 5.70
CA GLY A 348 11.34 -18.43 5.89
C GLY A 348 11.73 -17.50 7.04
N VAL A 349 11.11 -16.31 7.11
CA VAL A 349 11.32 -15.34 8.21
C VAL A 349 10.82 -15.87 9.54
N TYR A 350 9.66 -16.53 9.58
CA TYR A 350 9.15 -17.16 10.80
C TYR A 350 10.09 -18.24 11.34
N ASN A 351 10.64 -19.06 10.43
CA ASN A 351 11.62 -20.08 10.82
C ASN A 351 12.93 -19.48 11.36
N LYS A 352 13.34 -18.33 10.81
CA LYS A 352 14.50 -17.57 11.32
C LYS A 352 14.21 -17.01 12.72
N ALA A 353 13.03 -16.43 12.93
CA ALA A 353 12.61 -15.88 14.23
C ALA A 353 12.52 -16.96 15.34
N LYS A 354 12.19 -18.22 15.00
CA LYS A 354 12.13 -19.33 15.97
C LYS A 354 13.50 -19.87 16.38
N ARG A 355 14.57 -19.54 15.68
CA ARG A 355 15.95 -20.03 15.96
C ARG A 355 16.79 -19.04 16.76
N GLY A 356 16.41 -17.78 16.79
CA GLY A 356 17.05 -16.72 17.60
C GLY A 356 16.32 -16.50 18.89
#